data_d13b49cc2197f916a6cedc298adf8917
#
_entry.id   d13b49cc2197f916a6cedc298adf8917
#
_cell.length_a   1.000
_cell.length_b   1.000
_cell.length_c   1.000
_cell.angle_alpha   90.00
_cell.angle_beta   90.00
_cell.angle_gamma   90.00
#
_symmetry.space_group_name_H-M   'P 1'
#
loop_
_entity.id
_entity.type
_entity.pdbx_description
1 polymer ?
#
loop_
_entity_poly.entity_id
_entity_poly.type
_entity_poly.pdbx_seq_one_letter_code
_entity_poly.pdbx_strand_id
1 'polypeptide(L)'
;MKIEIHSIQSLKQRAHKPFAPDTALISIGDFGKELPLLEYKPAHILRLEFDDVTISEIDYESSGRYAFRLFSEEQANQIAEFVYRYWENCGTLLCQCHYGQSRSAAVAAAIKEHFYHNGIEIFADEKERYCPNVYVFRLTLRALRNREAESGSLKRAG
;
A
#
# COMPACT_ATOMS: atom_id res chain seq x y z
N MET A 1 -12.61 7.55 -4.90
CA MET A 1 -11.57 6.65 -5.51
C MET A 1 -11.89 5.20 -5.16
N LYS A 2 -11.87 4.28 -6.13
CA LYS A 2 -11.99 2.83 -5.90
C LYS A 2 -10.62 2.27 -5.50
N ILE A 3 -10.55 1.43 -4.48
CA ILE A 3 -9.30 0.79 -4.02
C ILE A 3 -9.41 -0.71 -4.30
N GLU A 4 -8.44 -1.25 -5.03
CA GLU A 4 -8.37 -2.68 -5.40
C GLU A 4 -7.07 -3.30 -4.90
N ILE A 5 -7.15 -4.56 -4.47
CA ILE A 5 -6.01 -5.33 -3.96
C ILE A 5 -5.66 -6.42 -4.98
N HIS A 6 -4.38 -6.50 -5.34
CA HIS A 6 -3.90 -7.43 -6.37
C HIS A 6 -2.68 -8.23 -5.90
N SER A 7 -2.64 -9.50 -6.30
CA SER A 7 -1.40 -10.27 -6.38
C SER A 7 -0.61 -9.88 -7.63
N ILE A 8 0.65 -10.32 -7.73
CA ILE A 8 1.42 -10.20 -8.99
C ILE A 8 0.64 -10.82 -10.15
N GLN A 9 0.08 -12.01 -9.95
CA GLN A 9 -0.63 -12.74 -11.01
C GLN A 9 -1.89 -12.00 -11.46
N SER A 10 -2.73 -11.55 -10.52
CA SER A 10 -3.96 -10.83 -10.88
C SER A 10 -3.68 -9.48 -11.53
N LEU A 11 -2.61 -8.78 -11.10
CA LEU A 11 -2.20 -7.53 -11.73
C LEU A 11 -1.69 -7.77 -13.16
N LYS A 12 -0.88 -8.81 -13.41
CA LYS A 12 -0.45 -9.16 -14.76
C LYS A 12 -1.63 -9.50 -15.67
N GLN A 13 -2.61 -10.26 -15.19
CA GLN A 13 -3.84 -10.53 -15.93
C GLN A 13 -4.62 -9.25 -16.25
N ARG A 14 -4.74 -8.34 -15.28
CA ARG A 14 -5.39 -7.02 -15.50
C ARG A 14 -4.63 -6.18 -16.52
N ALA A 15 -3.30 -6.30 -16.56
CA ALA A 15 -2.39 -5.54 -17.42
C ALA A 15 -2.29 -6.06 -18.86
N HIS A 16 -3.07 -7.07 -19.28
CA HIS A 16 -3.25 -7.45 -20.69
C HIS A 16 -4.15 -6.46 -21.46
N LYS A 17 -4.75 -5.51 -20.77
CA LYS A 17 -5.54 -4.43 -21.38
C LYS A 17 -5.05 -3.09 -20.84
N PRO A 18 -5.13 -2.02 -21.64
CA PRO A 18 -4.80 -0.67 -21.15
C PRO A 18 -5.55 -0.33 -19.87
N PHE A 19 -4.88 0.38 -18.98
CA PHE A 19 -5.52 0.98 -17.81
C PHE A 19 -6.21 2.28 -18.21
N ALA A 20 -7.28 2.63 -17.48
CA ALA A 20 -7.86 3.96 -17.60
C ALA A 20 -6.83 5.02 -17.20
N PRO A 21 -6.84 6.20 -17.83
CA PRO A 21 -5.85 7.27 -17.56
C PRO A 21 -5.80 7.72 -16.10
N ASP A 22 -6.91 7.56 -15.38
CA ASP A 22 -7.10 7.90 -13.97
C ASP A 22 -6.77 6.74 -13.01
N THR A 23 -5.94 5.79 -13.44
CA THR A 23 -5.52 4.64 -12.62
C THR A 23 -4.13 4.90 -12.03
N ALA A 24 -4.02 4.74 -10.70
CA ALA A 24 -2.76 4.75 -9.96
C ALA A 24 -2.44 3.36 -9.37
N LEU A 25 -1.15 3.08 -9.16
CA LEU A 25 -0.66 1.80 -8.63
C LEU A 25 0.38 2.03 -7.53
N ILE A 26 0.18 1.40 -6.38
CA ILE A 26 1.21 1.15 -5.38
C ILE A 26 1.66 -0.30 -5.53
N SER A 27 2.89 -0.51 -6.01
CA SER A 27 3.48 -1.82 -6.26
C SER A 27 4.55 -2.13 -5.21
N ILE A 28 4.36 -3.22 -4.46
CA ILE A 28 5.21 -3.62 -3.34
C ILE A 28 5.88 -4.94 -3.68
N GLY A 29 7.21 -4.96 -3.69
CA GLY A 29 8.04 -6.14 -3.86
C GLY A 29 8.82 -6.50 -2.62
N ASP A 30 9.37 -7.73 -2.60
CA ASP A 30 10.38 -8.12 -1.62
C ASP A 30 11.70 -7.41 -1.95
N PHE A 31 12.50 -7.12 -0.93
CA PHE A 31 13.77 -6.44 -1.13
C PHE A 31 14.68 -7.21 -2.09
N GLY A 32 15.22 -6.50 -3.08
CA GLY A 32 16.10 -7.07 -4.10
C GLY A 32 15.43 -8.00 -5.11
N LYS A 33 14.10 -8.10 -5.12
CA LYS A 33 13.35 -8.83 -6.14
C LYS A 33 12.85 -7.88 -7.22
N GLU A 34 12.88 -8.36 -8.46
CA GLU A 34 12.31 -7.60 -9.58
C GLU A 34 10.80 -7.40 -9.39
N LEU A 35 10.36 -6.18 -9.67
CA LEU A 35 8.94 -5.88 -9.70
C LEU A 35 8.28 -6.45 -10.97
N PRO A 36 6.97 -6.75 -10.96
CA PRO A 36 6.33 -7.40 -12.09
C PRO A 36 6.41 -6.54 -13.35
N LEU A 37 6.87 -7.14 -14.44
CA LEU A 37 6.75 -6.55 -15.77
C LEU A 37 5.29 -6.61 -16.19
N LEU A 38 4.74 -5.44 -16.53
CA LEU A 38 3.37 -5.27 -16.99
C LEU A 38 3.36 -4.92 -18.47
N GLU A 39 2.47 -5.56 -19.24
CA GLU A 39 2.28 -5.25 -20.67
C GLU A 39 1.80 -3.83 -20.86
N TYR A 40 0.73 -3.44 -20.15
CA TYR A 40 0.30 -2.06 -20.04
C TYR A 40 0.57 -1.57 -18.62
N LYS A 41 0.91 -0.30 -18.47
CA LYS A 41 1.24 0.31 -17.18
C LYS A 41 0.23 1.38 -16.80
N PRO A 42 -0.19 1.49 -15.54
CA PRO A 42 -0.94 2.65 -15.06
C PRO A 42 -0.13 3.96 -15.25
N ALA A 43 -0.85 5.07 -15.37
CA ALA A 43 -0.23 6.39 -15.56
C ALA A 43 0.67 6.80 -14.38
N HIS A 44 0.29 6.41 -13.16
CA HIS A 44 0.97 6.79 -11.93
C HIS A 44 1.35 5.55 -11.13
N ILE A 45 2.64 5.40 -10.83
CA ILE A 45 3.16 4.22 -10.13
C ILE A 45 4.09 4.66 -9.01
N LEU A 46 3.80 4.20 -7.79
CA LEU A 46 4.74 4.18 -6.67
C LEU A 46 5.26 2.75 -6.50
N ARG A 47 6.59 2.59 -6.51
CA ARG A 47 7.25 1.29 -6.28
C ARG A 47 7.96 1.30 -4.95
N LEU A 48 7.72 0.28 -4.14
CA LEU A 48 8.33 0.10 -2.83
C LEU A 48 8.88 -1.32 -2.70
N GLU A 49 9.97 -1.45 -1.96
CA GLU A 49 10.61 -2.74 -1.67
C GLU A 49 10.78 -2.88 -0.17
N PHE A 50 10.13 -3.87 0.41
CA PHE A 50 10.29 -4.29 1.80
C PHE A 50 9.70 -5.68 2.00
N ASP A 51 10.20 -6.41 3.00
CA ASP A 51 9.78 -7.77 3.28
C ASP A 51 8.48 -7.80 4.09
N ASP A 52 7.71 -8.87 3.94
CA ASP A 52 6.46 -9.08 4.68
C ASP A 52 6.75 -9.66 6.06
N VAL A 53 7.15 -8.79 6.97
CA VAL A 53 7.59 -9.17 8.32
C VAL A 53 6.56 -8.76 9.36
N THR A 54 6.25 -9.66 10.29
CA THR A 54 5.37 -9.41 11.44
C THR A 54 6.15 -8.83 12.63
N ILE A 55 5.43 -8.27 13.61
CA ILE A 55 6.06 -7.70 14.81
C ILE A 55 6.85 -8.79 15.58
N SER A 56 6.34 -10.02 15.65
CA SER A 56 7.04 -11.14 16.30
C SER A 56 8.31 -11.56 15.57
N GLU A 57 8.38 -11.40 14.26
CA GLU A 57 9.59 -11.67 13.47
C GLU A 57 10.63 -10.56 13.65
N ILE A 58 10.19 -9.31 13.85
CA ILE A 58 11.07 -8.19 14.17
C ILE A 58 11.83 -8.44 15.48
N ASP A 59 11.13 -8.93 16.50
CA ASP A 59 11.76 -9.26 17.78
C ASP A 59 12.78 -10.42 17.65
N TYR A 60 12.55 -11.34 16.72
CA TYR A 60 13.45 -12.46 16.44
C TYR A 60 14.72 -12.02 15.67
N GLU A 61 14.63 -10.99 14.82
CA GLU A 61 15.75 -10.45 14.06
C GLU A 61 16.86 -9.86 14.97
N SER A 62 16.49 -9.35 16.14
CA SER A 62 17.47 -8.91 17.14
C SER A 62 18.45 -10.01 17.57
N SER A 63 18.15 -11.27 17.22
CA SER A 63 19.05 -12.44 17.43
C SER A 63 20.08 -12.67 16.29
N GLY A 64 20.09 -11.84 15.23
CA GLY A 64 21.18 -11.80 14.23
C GLY A 64 21.17 -12.88 13.14
N ARG A 65 20.07 -13.60 12.92
CA ARG A 65 20.04 -14.73 11.97
C ARG A 65 19.53 -14.39 10.56
N TYR A 66 18.73 -13.34 10.38
CA TYR A 66 18.19 -12.92 9.08
C TYR A 66 18.11 -11.41 9.01
N ALA A 67 18.55 -10.84 7.89
CA ALA A 67 18.42 -9.41 7.61
C ALA A 67 17.16 -9.16 6.77
N PHE A 68 16.04 -8.84 7.42
CA PHE A 68 14.83 -8.37 6.73
C PHE A 68 14.90 -6.87 6.46
N ARG A 69 14.39 -6.47 5.33
CA ARG A 69 14.14 -5.06 5.03
C ARG A 69 12.74 -4.68 5.51
N LEU A 70 12.68 -4.07 6.68
CA LEU A 70 11.42 -3.63 7.28
C LEU A 70 10.79 -2.47 6.50
N PHE A 71 9.47 -2.42 6.54
CA PHE A 71 8.72 -1.23 6.12
C PHE A 71 9.07 -0.04 7.01
N SER A 72 9.46 1.08 6.42
CA SER A 72 9.95 2.25 7.14
C SER A 72 8.91 3.38 7.19
N GLU A 73 9.11 4.32 8.13
CA GLU A 73 8.33 5.55 8.18
C GLU A 73 8.47 6.39 6.90
N GLU A 74 9.67 6.41 6.30
CA GLU A 74 9.90 7.09 5.03
C GLU A 74 9.03 6.50 3.91
N GLN A 75 8.97 5.18 3.80
CA GLN A 75 8.11 4.50 2.82
C GLN A 75 6.61 4.75 3.10
N ALA A 76 6.22 4.81 4.37
CA ALA A 76 4.85 5.17 4.75
C ALA A 76 4.51 6.60 4.34
N ASN A 77 5.44 7.55 4.49
CA ASN A 77 5.29 8.92 4.03
C ASN A 77 5.22 9.01 2.50
N GLN A 78 6.01 8.23 1.77
CA GLN A 78 5.91 8.13 0.31
C GLN A 78 4.53 7.65 -0.14
N ILE A 79 3.94 6.66 0.56
CA ILE A 79 2.56 6.23 0.31
C ILE A 79 1.58 7.38 0.56
N ALA A 80 1.70 8.06 1.69
CA ALA A 80 0.80 9.16 2.03
C ALA A 80 0.87 10.31 1.01
N GLU A 81 2.08 10.72 0.61
CA GLU A 81 2.27 11.73 -0.43
C GLU A 81 1.68 11.31 -1.78
N PHE A 82 1.92 10.07 -2.19
CA PHE A 82 1.39 9.52 -3.44
C PHE A 82 -0.13 9.49 -3.43
N VAL A 83 -0.75 8.99 -2.34
CA VAL A 83 -2.20 8.94 -2.20
C VAL A 83 -2.81 10.34 -2.25
N TYR A 84 -2.30 11.29 -1.45
CA TYR A 84 -2.83 12.65 -1.44
C TYR A 84 -2.66 13.37 -2.77
N ARG A 85 -1.56 13.14 -3.49
CA ARG A 85 -1.34 13.72 -4.83
C ARG A 85 -2.39 13.30 -5.84
N TYR A 86 -2.83 12.06 -5.78
CA TYR A 86 -3.72 11.48 -6.80
C TYR A 86 -5.16 11.25 -6.31
N TRP A 87 -5.45 11.51 -5.04
CA TRP A 87 -6.75 11.20 -4.44
C TRP A 87 -7.95 11.79 -5.19
N GLU A 88 -7.86 13.05 -5.59
CA GLU A 88 -8.96 13.76 -6.27
C GLU A 88 -8.97 13.52 -7.79
N ASN A 89 -7.84 13.13 -8.38
CA ASN A 89 -7.67 13.05 -9.82
C ASN A 89 -7.69 11.61 -10.38
N CYS A 90 -7.62 10.59 -9.51
CA CYS A 90 -7.68 9.20 -9.92
C CYS A 90 -8.98 8.54 -9.47
N GLY A 91 -9.61 7.81 -10.38
CA GLY A 91 -10.81 7.01 -10.11
C GLY A 91 -10.48 5.70 -9.43
N THR A 92 -9.30 5.12 -9.72
CA THR A 92 -8.90 3.79 -9.22
C THR A 92 -7.46 3.80 -8.70
N LEU A 93 -7.28 3.26 -7.49
CA LEU A 93 -5.97 2.95 -6.89
C LEU A 93 -5.82 1.44 -6.75
N LEU A 94 -4.80 0.89 -7.37
CA LEU A 94 -4.40 -0.50 -7.24
C LEU A 94 -3.31 -0.63 -6.18
N CYS A 95 -3.47 -1.54 -5.22
CA CYS A 95 -2.46 -1.90 -4.24
C CYS A 95 -2.02 -3.34 -4.55
N GLN A 96 -0.74 -3.55 -4.88
CA GLN A 96 -0.23 -4.87 -5.26
C GLN A 96 0.95 -5.27 -4.40
N CYS A 97 0.98 -6.54 -3.98
CA CYS A 97 2.15 -7.23 -3.46
C CYS A 97 2.24 -8.65 -4.05
N HIS A 98 3.15 -9.49 -3.55
CA HIS A 98 3.35 -10.82 -4.13
C HIS A 98 2.04 -11.64 -4.20
N TYR A 99 1.39 -11.86 -3.07
CA TYR A 99 0.16 -12.65 -2.97
C TYR A 99 -1.13 -11.81 -2.98
N GLY A 100 -1.06 -10.51 -2.77
CA GLY A 100 -2.25 -9.66 -2.65
C GLY A 100 -3.02 -9.88 -1.33
N GLN A 101 -2.38 -10.39 -0.29
CA GLN A 101 -3.05 -10.80 0.95
C GLN A 101 -2.61 -10.01 2.17
N SER A 102 -1.33 -9.64 2.26
CA SER A 102 -0.75 -9.06 3.48
C SER A 102 -0.36 -7.59 3.29
N ARG A 103 0.79 -7.28 2.68
CA ARG A 103 1.31 -5.90 2.52
C ARG A 103 0.38 -4.98 1.75
N SER A 104 -0.07 -5.39 0.57
CA SER A 104 -1.01 -4.59 -0.24
C SER A 104 -2.38 -4.46 0.42
N ALA A 105 -2.85 -5.51 1.10
CA ALA A 105 -4.08 -5.47 1.88
C ALA A 105 -3.97 -4.50 3.06
N ALA A 106 -2.81 -4.46 3.73
CA ALA A 106 -2.54 -3.53 4.83
C ALA A 106 -2.54 -2.06 4.37
N VAL A 107 -1.89 -1.77 3.25
CA VAL A 107 -1.89 -0.42 2.65
C VAL A 107 -3.31 -0.02 2.23
N ALA A 108 -4.03 -0.90 1.53
CA ALA A 108 -5.42 -0.65 1.12
C ALA A 108 -6.34 -0.42 2.33
N ALA A 109 -6.19 -1.23 3.40
CA ALA A 109 -6.96 -1.07 4.62
C ALA A 109 -6.67 0.28 5.30
N ALA A 110 -5.40 0.71 5.37
CA ALA A 110 -5.04 1.99 5.95
C ALA A 110 -5.63 3.18 5.17
N ILE A 111 -5.62 3.11 3.85
CA ILE A 111 -6.21 4.15 2.98
C ILE A 111 -7.73 4.17 3.14
N LYS A 112 -8.39 3.00 3.12
CA LYS A 112 -9.84 2.90 3.34
C LYS A 112 -10.24 3.39 4.73
N GLU A 113 -9.45 3.08 5.76
CA GLU A 113 -9.71 3.56 7.12
C GLU A 113 -9.59 5.07 7.23
N HIS A 114 -8.57 5.65 6.58
CA HIS A 114 -8.33 7.08 6.63
C HIS A 114 -9.44 7.90 5.94
N PHE A 115 -9.86 7.50 4.74
CA PHE A 115 -10.78 8.28 3.92
C PHE A 115 -12.25 7.86 4.01
N TYR A 116 -12.52 6.59 4.34
CA TYR A 116 -13.88 6.03 4.33
C TYR A 116 -14.31 5.44 5.68
N HIS A 117 -13.40 5.34 6.66
CA HIS A 117 -13.67 4.76 7.99
C HIS A 117 -14.17 3.31 7.94
N ASN A 118 -13.73 2.54 6.95
CA ASN A 118 -14.14 1.15 6.75
C ASN A 118 -12.97 0.21 6.42
N GLY A 119 -11.75 0.55 6.78
CA GLY A 119 -10.56 -0.29 6.60
C GLY A 119 -10.65 -1.62 7.32
N ILE A 120 -11.39 -1.68 8.43
CA ILE A 120 -11.61 -2.90 9.20
C ILE A 120 -12.28 -4.02 8.39
N GLU A 121 -13.06 -3.71 7.36
CA GLU A 121 -13.70 -4.70 6.50
C GLU A 121 -12.69 -5.61 5.78
N ILE A 122 -11.45 -5.11 5.55
CA ILE A 122 -10.39 -5.92 4.95
C ILE A 122 -9.82 -6.91 5.96
N PHE A 123 -9.75 -6.55 7.25
CA PHE A 123 -9.33 -7.44 8.33
C PHE A 123 -10.39 -8.49 8.66
N ALA A 124 -11.67 -8.13 8.53
CA ALA A 124 -12.81 -8.97 8.83
C ALA A 124 -13.37 -9.67 7.57
N ASP A 125 -12.54 -9.90 6.55
CA ASP A 125 -12.98 -10.54 5.31
C ASP A 125 -13.44 -11.98 5.56
N GLU A 126 -14.75 -12.22 5.50
CA GLU A 126 -15.37 -13.53 5.76
C GLU A 126 -14.87 -14.66 4.85
N LYS A 127 -14.30 -14.32 3.70
CA LYS A 127 -13.71 -15.28 2.76
C LYS A 127 -12.23 -15.55 3.02
N GLU A 128 -11.68 -14.99 4.08
CA GLU A 128 -10.27 -15.15 4.49
C GLU A 128 -9.25 -14.88 3.36
N ARG A 129 -9.62 -14.01 2.42
CA ARG A 129 -8.74 -13.63 1.29
C ARG A 129 -7.56 -12.78 1.74
N TYR A 130 -7.74 -12.05 2.85
CA TYR A 130 -6.78 -11.07 3.33
C TYR A 130 -6.35 -11.37 4.76
N CYS A 131 -5.06 -11.18 5.00
CA CYS A 131 -4.44 -11.19 6.32
C CYS A 131 -3.49 -9.98 6.40
N PRO A 132 -4.04 -8.76 6.56
CA PRO A 132 -3.25 -7.54 6.45
C PRO A 132 -2.14 -7.48 7.50
N ASN A 133 -0.92 -7.13 7.08
CA ASN A 133 0.21 -6.90 7.97
C ASN A 133 -0.07 -5.69 8.88
N VAL A 134 -0.28 -5.93 10.17
CA VAL A 134 -0.66 -4.91 11.15
C VAL A 134 0.40 -3.82 11.31
N TYR A 135 1.68 -4.16 11.17
CA TYR A 135 2.78 -3.20 11.25
C TYR A 135 2.72 -2.22 10.07
N VAL A 136 2.58 -2.73 8.85
CA VAL A 136 2.43 -1.92 7.63
C VAL A 136 1.16 -1.04 7.72
N PHE A 137 0.03 -1.60 8.16
CA PHE A 137 -1.21 -0.87 8.35
C PHE A 137 -1.04 0.33 9.30
N ARG A 138 -0.45 0.10 10.49
CA ARG A 138 -0.28 1.15 11.50
C ARG A 138 0.61 2.29 11.04
N LEU A 139 1.74 1.98 10.41
CA LEU A 139 2.66 3.01 9.89
C LEU A 139 2.00 3.82 8.76
N THR A 140 1.35 3.14 7.81
CA THR A 140 0.66 3.80 6.69
C THR A 140 -0.47 4.71 7.20
N LEU A 141 -1.31 4.23 8.12
CA LEU A 141 -2.41 5.03 8.66
C LEU A 141 -1.90 6.26 9.43
N ARG A 142 -0.80 6.11 10.19
CA ARG A 142 -0.15 7.22 10.88
C ARG A 142 0.36 8.27 9.91
N ALA A 143 1.04 7.86 8.85
CA ALA A 143 1.55 8.78 7.83
C ALA A 143 0.44 9.54 7.10
N LEU A 144 -0.67 8.88 6.77
CA LEU A 144 -1.84 9.51 6.16
C LEU A 144 -2.45 10.59 7.09
N ARG A 145 -2.61 10.29 8.38
CA ARG A 145 -3.13 11.25 9.38
C ARG A 145 -2.20 12.45 9.58
N ASN A 146 -0.88 12.22 9.61
CA ASN A 146 0.10 13.30 9.72
C ASN A 146 0.02 14.23 8.50
N ARG A 147 -0.08 13.66 7.30
CA ARG A 147 -0.21 14.43 6.06
C ARG A 147 -1.49 15.26 6.02
N GLU A 148 -2.60 14.75 6.53
CA GLU A 148 -3.85 15.50 6.68
C GLU A 148 -3.67 16.70 7.61
N ALA A 149 -3.06 16.49 8.78
CA ALA A 149 -2.82 17.56 9.76
C ALA A 149 -1.96 18.69 9.20
N GLU A 150 -0.89 18.35 8.43
CA GLU A 150 -0.04 19.32 7.74
C GLU A 150 -0.83 20.14 6.71
N SER A 151 -1.65 19.47 5.88
CA SER A 151 -2.49 20.12 4.87
C SER A 151 -3.55 21.02 5.48
N GLY A 152 -4.14 20.62 6.61
CA GLY A 152 -5.11 21.41 7.37
C GLY A 152 -4.49 22.64 8.06
N SER A 153 -3.24 22.55 8.49
CA SER A 153 -2.49 23.67 9.08
C SER A 153 -2.15 24.75 8.05
N LEU A 154 -1.78 24.35 6.83
CA LEU A 154 -1.50 25.28 5.72
C LEU A 154 -2.74 26.05 5.27
N LYS A 155 -3.92 25.42 5.27
CA LYS A 155 -5.21 26.07 4.93
C LYS A 155 -5.70 27.07 5.99
N ARG A 156 -5.23 26.98 7.24
CA ARG A 156 -5.60 27.90 8.33
C ARG A 156 -4.66 29.10 8.48
N ALA A 157 -3.47 29.05 7.85
CA ALA A 157 -2.46 30.10 7.93
C ALA A 157 -2.48 31.09 6.73
N GLY A 158 -3.36 30.90 5.75
CA GLY A 158 -3.60 31.77 4.60
C GLY A 158 -5.01 32.37 4.62
#